data_d591610f287a0cf67b3f464d012edd9f
#
_entry.id   d591610f287a0cf67b3f464d012edd9f
#
_cell.length_a   1.000
_cell.length_b   1.000
_cell.length_c   1.000
_cell.angle_alpha   90.00
_cell.angle_beta   90.00
_cell.angle_gamma   90.00
#
_symmetry.space_group_name_H-M   'P 1'
#
loop_
_entity.id
_entity.type
_entity.pdbx_description
1 polymer ?
#
loop_
_entity_poly.entity_id
_entity_poly.type
_entity_poly.pdbx_seq_one_letter_code
_entity_poly.pdbx_strand_id
1 'polypeptide(L)'
;MTDFDKQWKDVMGEEFLSYNKEQFIFNKKRVKEFLNNTGIKSWFKKDSFIKNKICLDAGCGPGRWTYAMQQLGAKEVTSFDISSEAIKKCKVINSDAYVQDILELKQNNFYDFVLSWGVLHHTKNTREAFSKVCSQVKKGGMLHIMVYNKENDWAYDGYRGDTCVAKHEEWDKLTFKEQIEMCKNKVATDGGDVHGWFDAFNPKFNWSHSADEVKQWFEEEGFTNIKLRMIKQN
;
A
#
# COMPACT_ATOMS: atom_id res chain seq x y z
N MET A 1 -14.14 -11.57 8.05
CA MET A 1 -13.25 -10.50 8.57
C MET A 1 -11.87 -10.84 8.05
N THR A 2 -11.24 -9.95 7.32
CA THR A 2 -9.89 -10.13 6.81
C THR A 2 -8.86 -9.85 7.90
N ASP A 3 -7.60 -10.30 7.73
CA ASP A 3 -6.51 -9.96 8.65
C ASP A 3 -6.34 -8.44 8.79
N PHE A 4 -6.61 -7.72 7.70
CA PHE A 4 -6.56 -6.26 7.65
C PHE A 4 -7.72 -5.56 8.38
N ASP A 5 -8.90 -6.18 8.49
CA ASP A 5 -10.00 -5.59 9.28
C ASP A 5 -9.60 -5.41 10.74
N LYS A 6 -8.90 -6.40 11.33
CA LYS A 6 -8.37 -6.31 12.69
C LYS A 6 -7.36 -5.15 12.83
N GLN A 7 -6.46 -5.03 11.87
CA GLN A 7 -5.47 -3.96 11.83
C GLN A 7 -6.15 -2.57 11.80
N TRP A 8 -7.11 -2.38 10.91
CA TRP A 8 -7.77 -1.09 10.74
C TRP A 8 -8.80 -0.77 11.81
N LYS A 9 -9.38 -1.77 12.46
CA LYS A 9 -10.36 -1.59 13.52
C LYS A 9 -9.71 -1.45 14.90
N ASP A 10 -8.89 -2.42 15.28
CA ASP A 10 -8.46 -2.59 16.66
C ASP A 10 -7.13 -1.90 16.95
N VAL A 11 -6.16 -1.94 16.03
CA VAL A 11 -4.83 -1.31 16.21
C VAL A 11 -4.91 0.19 16.02
N MET A 12 -5.72 0.62 15.05
CA MET A 12 -5.84 2.02 14.69
C MET A 12 -7.00 2.74 15.41
N GLY A 13 -7.92 2.01 16.00
CA GLY A 13 -9.01 2.48 16.88
C GLY A 13 -9.62 3.84 16.56
N GLU A 14 -10.22 4.46 17.57
CA GLU A 14 -10.75 5.83 17.46
C GLU A 14 -9.64 6.89 17.34
N GLU A 15 -8.46 6.63 17.89
CA GLU A 15 -7.28 7.50 17.71
C GLU A 15 -6.91 7.66 16.22
N PHE A 16 -7.15 6.64 15.41
CA PHE A 16 -6.88 6.73 13.99
C PHE A 16 -7.90 7.58 13.23
N LEU A 17 -9.14 7.64 13.67
CA LEU A 17 -10.11 8.59 13.09
C LEU A 17 -9.70 10.04 13.39
N SER A 18 -9.19 10.31 14.60
CA SER A 18 -8.64 11.61 14.94
C SER A 18 -7.30 11.87 14.22
N TYR A 19 -6.43 10.88 14.15
CA TYR A 19 -5.18 10.90 13.42
C TYR A 19 -5.39 11.11 11.90
N ASN A 20 -6.37 10.43 11.29
CA ASN A 20 -6.73 10.69 9.90
C ASN A 20 -7.26 12.09 9.70
N LYS A 21 -8.16 12.55 10.57
CA LYS A 21 -8.73 13.89 10.47
C LYS A 21 -7.65 14.97 10.59
N GLU A 22 -6.73 14.82 11.54
CA GLU A 22 -5.61 15.75 11.70
C GLU A 22 -4.53 15.59 10.62
N GLN A 23 -4.18 14.37 10.24
CA GLN A 23 -3.20 14.12 9.17
C GLN A 23 -3.69 14.56 7.80
N PHE A 24 -5.00 14.52 7.54
CA PHE A 24 -5.56 15.01 6.30
C PHE A 24 -5.79 16.52 6.31
N ILE A 25 -5.97 17.14 7.47
CA ILE A 25 -5.96 18.59 7.63
C ILE A 25 -4.56 19.18 7.41
N PHE A 26 -3.49 18.45 7.77
CA PHE A 26 -2.09 18.83 7.47
C PHE A 26 -1.62 18.36 6.07
N ASN A 27 -2.45 18.49 5.11
CA ASN A 27 -2.39 17.92 3.77
C ASN A 27 -1.13 18.24 2.95
N LYS A 28 -0.48 19.41 3.15
CA LYS A 28 0.77 19.75 2.48
C LYS A 28 1.88 18.73 2.78
N LYS A 29 1.91 18.18 3.97
CA LYS A 29 2.86 17.13 4.35
C LYS A 29 2.57 15.84 3.57
N ARG A 30 1.30 15.42 3.46
CA ARG A 30 0.91 14.18 2.74
C ARG A 30 1.15 14.26 1.25
N VAL A 31 0.80 15.37 0.62
CA VAL A 31 1.13 15.63 -0.78
C VAL A 31 2.64 15.59 -0.99
N LYS A 32 3.40 16.23 -0.10
CA LYS A 32 4.87 16.22 -0.17
C LYS A 32 5.43 14.80 0.03
N GLU A 33 4.90 14.05 0.97
CA GLU A 33 5.28 12.65 1.21
C GLU A 33 4.96 11.79 -0.01
N PHE A 34 3.76 11.91 -0.58
CA PHE A 34 3.38 11.20 -1.80
C PHE A 34 4.38 11.48 -2.94
N LEU A 35 4.66 12.75 -3.21
CA LEU A 35 5.59 13.15 -4.28
C LEU A 35 7.02 12.66 -4.00
N ASN A 36 7.46 12.66 -2.75
CA ASN A 36 8.77 12.17 -2.37
C ASN A 36 8.84 10.64 -2.44
N ASN A 37 7.87 9.95 -1.86
CA ASN A 37 7.86 8.49 -1.77
C ASN A 37 7.70 7.84 -3.14
N THR A 38 6.81 8.36 -3.96
CA THR A 38 6.63 7.87 -5.34
C THR A 38 7.77 8.29 -6.27
N GLY A 39 8.60 9.24 -5.89
CA GLY A 39 9.65 9.79 -6.76
C GLY A 39 9.12 10.57 -7.96
N ILE A 40 7.81 10.74 -8.09
CA ILE A 40 7.16 11.43 -9.23
C ILE A 40 7.78 12.80 -9.47
N LYS A 41 8.05 13.55 -8.38
CA LYS A 41 8.66 14.88 -8.48
C LYS A 41 10.05 14.89 -9.12
N SER A 42 10.84 13.82 -8.95
CA SER A 42 12.18 13.73 -9.57
C SER A 42 12.12 13.29 -11.03
N TRP A 43 11.04 12.63 -11.44
CA TRP A 43 10.87 12.10 -12.79
C TRP A 43 10.09 13.02 -13.71
N PHE A 44 9.22 13.84 -13.15
CA PHE A 44 8.37 14.79 -13.87
C PHE A 44 8.60 16.19 -13.33
N LYS A 45 8.93 17.12 -14.21
CA LYS A 45 9.27 18.50 -13.84
C LYS A 45 8.14 19.30 -13.16
N LYS A 46 6.92 18.75 -13.02
CA LYS A 46 5.75 19.43 -12.38
C LYS A 46 4.76 18.40 -11.83
N ASP A 47 3.95 18.85 -10.88
CA ASP A 47 2.78 18.15 -10.29
C ASP A 47 1.67 17.83 -11.34
N SER A 48 1.88 18.23 -12.59
CA SER A 48 0.97 18.07 -13.75
C SER A 48 0.71 16.62 -14.12
N PHE A 49 1.45 15.67 -13.52
CA PHE A 49 1.30 14.26 -13.82
C PHE A 49 -0.03 13.66 -13.33
N ILE A 50 -0.52 14.08 -12.15
CA ILE A 50 -1.80 13.64 -11.58
C ILE A 50 -2.95 14.59 -11.99
N LYS A 51 -2.63 15.86 -12.27
CA LYS A 51 -3.63 16.86 -12.58
C LYS A 51 -4.46 16.48 -13.82
N ASN A 52 -5.78 16.54 -13.66
CA ASN A 52 -6.77 16.17 -14.69
C ASN A 52 -6.70 14.69 -15.14
N LYS A 53 -6.12 13.80 -14.36
CA LYS A 53 -6.03 12.36 -14.63
C LYS A 53 -7.11 11.58 -13.91
N ILE A 54 -7.53 10.48 -14.52
CA ILE A 54 -8.37 9.47 -13.88
C ILE A 54 -7.41 8.46 -13.22
N CYS A 55 -7.48 8.37 -11.90
CA CYS A 55 -6.54 7.63 -11.08
C CYS A 55 -7.22 6.46 -10.37
N LEU A 56 -6.46 5.41 -10.08
CA LEU A 56 -6.85 4.29 -9.24
C LEU A 56 -5.89 4.19 -8.06
N ASP A 57 -6.44 4.07 -6.85
CA ASP A 57 -5.74 3.70 -5.62
C ASP A 57 -6.13 2.27 -5.25
N ALA A 58 -5.30 1.31 -5.66
CA ALA A 58 -5.56 -0.12 -5.52
C ALA A 58 -4.95 -0.64 -4.21
N GLY A 59 -5.81 -0.90 -3.21
CA GLY A 59 -5.42 -1.14 -1.83
C GLY A 59 -5.23 0.18 -1.10
N CYS A 60 -6.28 1.01 -1.12
CA CYS A 60 -6.20 2.40 -0.64
C CYS A 60 -6.04 2.54 0.88
N GLY A 61 -6.25 1.44 1.64
CA GLY A 61 -6.35 1.54 3.09
C GLY A 61 -7.37 2.61 3.51
N PRO A 62 -7.06 3.46 4.48
CA PRO A 62 -7.97 4.53 4.92
C PRO A 62 -7.97 5.76 3.99
N GLY A 63 -7.33 5.70 2.82
CA GLY A 63 -7.40 6.74 1.79
C GLY A 63 -6.27 7.78 1.79
N ARG A 64 -5.15 7.50 2.43
CA ARG A 64 -4.00 8.41 2.49
C ARG A 64 -3.53 8.91 1.13
N TRP A 65 -3.39 8.02 0.18
CA TRP A 65 -2.91 8.34 -1.16
C TRP A 65 -4.03 8.79 -2.09
N THR A 66 -5.24 8.28 -1.90
CA THR A 66 -6.46 8.80 -2.51
C THR A 66 -6.56 10.30 -2.29
N TYR A 67 -6.45 10.73 -1.03
CA TYR A 67 -6.46 12.14 -0.68
C TYR A 67 -5.33 12.93 -1.35
N ALA A 68 -4.10 12.41 -1.33
CA ALA A 68 -2.96 13.08 -1.96
C ALA A 68 -3.19 13.30 -3.46
N MET A 69 -3.72 12.31 -4.18
CA MET A 69 -4.05 12.43 -5.60
C MET A 69 -5.16 13.45 -5.85
N GLN A 70 -6.20 13.49 -5.00
CA GLN A 70 -7.25 14.52 -5.09
C GLN A 70 -6.66 15.93 -4.91
N GLN A 71 -5.79 16.13 -3.90
CA GLN A 71 -5.14 17.43 -3.65
C GLN A 71 -4.17 17.84 -4.77
N LEU A 72 -3.62 16.90 -5.52
CA LEU A 72 -2.82 17.14 -6.72
C LEU A 72 -3.66 17.44 -7.95
N GLY A 73 -4.97 17.48 -7.81
CA GLY A 73 -5.91 17.86 -8.86
C GLY A 73 -6.25 16.73 -9.83
N ALA A 74 -6.24 15.48 -9.36
CA ALA A 74 -6.81 14.37 -10.13
C ALA A 74 -8.24 14.74 -10.57
N LYS A 75 -8.62 14.36 -11.79
CA LYS A 75 -9.99 14.54 -12.27
C LYS A 75 -10.95 13.63 -11.48
N GLU A 76 -10.49 12.42 -11.22
CA GLU A 76 -11.23 11.39 -10.51
C GLU A 76 -10.23 10.45 -9.83
N VAL A 77 -10.57 9.95 -8.65
CA VAL A 77 -9.81 8.90 -7.96
C VAL A 77 -10.76 7.79 -7.56
N THR A 78 -10.65 6.65 -8.21
CA THR A 78 -11.31 5.42 -7.77
C THR A 78 -10.44 4.79 -6.67
N SER A 79 -11.06 4.26 -5.61
CA SER A 79 -10.35 3.70 -4.48
C SER A 79 -11.02 2.41 -4.02
N PHE A 80 -10.23 1.37 -3.79
CA PHE A 80 -10.72 0.14 -3.20
C PHE A 80 -9.70 -0.49 -2.27
N ASP A 81 -10.19 -1.32 -1.36
CA ASP A 81 -9.38 -2.14 -0.44
C ASP A 81 -10.13 -3.42 -0.13
N ILE A 82 -9.42 -4.47 0.26
CA ILE A 82 -10.04 -5.73 0.70
C ILE A 82 -10.69 -5.58 2.08
N SER A 83 -10.20 -4.65 2.90
CA SER A 83 -10.70 -4.40 4.25
C SER A 83 -11.92 -3.48 4.26
N SER A 84 -13.04 -3.99 4.77
CA SER A 84 -14.24 -3.19 4.96
C SER A 84 -14.05 -2.08 5.99
N GLU A 85 -13.18 -2.29 6.99
CA GLU A 85 -12.87 -1.28 8.01
C GLU A 85 -12.00 -0.15 7.45
N ALA A 86 -11.05 -0.47 6.58
CA ALA A 86 -10.29 0.53 5.83
C ALA A 86 -11.23 1.39 4.95
N ILE A 87 -12.14 0.74 4.23
CA ILE A 87 -13.09 1.43 3.35
C ILE A 87 -14.04 2.34 4.13
N LYS A 88 -14.53 1.95 5.30
CA LYS A 88 -15.33 2.85 6.15
C LYS A 88 -14.60 4.16 6.44
N LYS A 89 -13.29 4.10 6.66
CA LYS A 89 -12.45 5.28 6.89
C LYS A 89 -12.17 6.06 5.60
N CYS A 90 -11.87 5.36 4.51
CA CYS A 90 -11.63 5.98 3.21
C CYS A 90 -12.84 6.75 2.69
N LYS A 91 -14.06 6.30 2.99
CA LYS A 91 -15.32 6.97 2.59
C LYS A 91 -15.49 8.38 3.12
N VAL A 92 -14.78 8.77 4.17
CA VAL A 92 -14.75 10.15 4.66
C VAL A 92 -14.05 11.07 3.64
N ILE A 93 -13.15 10.50 2.82
CA ILE A 93 -12.32 11.21 1.82
C ILE A 93 -12.89 11.00 0.43
N ASN A 94 -13.32 9.79 0.14
CA ASN A 94 -13.85 9.36 -1.15
C ASN A 94 -15.10 8.49 -0.91
N SER A 95 -16.28 9.09 -1.05
CA SER A 95 -17.57 8.42 -0.82
C SER A 95 -17.77 7.16 -1.65
N ASP A 96 -17.15 7.10 -2.82
CA ASP A 96 -17.29 6.03 -3.81
C ASP A 96 -16.27 4.90 -3.60
N ALA A 97 -15.46 4.97 -2.54
CA ALA A 97 -14.56 3.88 -2.19
C ALA A 97 -15.34 2.60 -1.86
N TYR A 98 -14.85 1.45 -2.31
CA TYR A 98 -15.56 0.17 -2.19
C TYR A 98 -14.62 -0.99 -1.81
N VAL A 99 -15.23 -2.06 -1.29
CA VAL A 99 -14.50 -3.29 -0.93
C VAL A 99 -14.28 -4.13 -2.18
N GLN A 100 -13.01 -4.49 -2.44
CA GLN A 100 -12.62 -5.31 -3.59
C GLN A 100 -11.31 -6.04 -3.32
N ASP A 101 -11.25 -7.32 -3.66
CA ASP A 101 -10.00 -8.08 -3.72
C ASP A 101 -9.27 -7.77 -5.05
N ILE A 102 -7.98 -7.45 -4.97
CA ILE A 102 -7.14 -7.23 -6.16
C ILE A 102 -7.14 -8.46 -7.08
N LEU A 103 -7.12 -9.67 -6.52
CA LEU A 103 -7.08 -10.91 -7.31
C LEU A 103 -8.37 -11.14 -8.12
N GLU A 104 -9.47 -10.51 -7.75
CA GLU A 104 -10.76 -10.59 -8.44
C GLU A 104 -10.97 -9.48 -9.48
N LEU A 105 -9.99 -8.57 -9.66
CA LEU A 105 -10.11 -7.51 -10.65
C LEU A 105 -10.27 -8.06 -12.06
N LYS A 106 -11.24 -7.50 -12.78
CA LYS A 106 -11.40 -7.72 -14.22
C LYS A 106 -10.61 -6.69 -14.99
N GLN A 107 -10.10 -7.07 -16.17
CA GLN A 107 -9.40 -6.14 -17.05
C GLN A 107 -10.29 -4.95 -17.42
N ASN A 108 -9.74 -3.74 -17.31
CA ASN A 108 -10.47 -2.50 -17.57
C ASN A 108 -9.74 -1.55 -18.54
N ASN A 109 -8.41 -1.44 -18.46
CA ASN A 109 -7.57 -0.54 -19.28
C ASN A 109 -8.07 0.92 -19.30
N PHE A 110 -8.47 1.44 -18.14
CA PHE A 110 -9.21 2.70 -18.06
C PHE A 110 -8.41 3.85 -17.45
N TYR A 111 -7.56 3.55 -16.44
CA TYR A 111 -6.93 4.57 -15.63
C TYR A 111 -5.67 5.16 -16.27
N ASP A 112 -5.53 6.48 -16.18
CA ASP A 112 -4.31 7.21 -16.55
C ASP A 112 -3.13 6.88 -15.64
N PHE A 113 -3.44 6.71 -14.35
CA PHE A 113 -2.50 6.40 -13.31
C PHE A 113 -3.08 5.38 -12.33
N VAL A 114 -2.32 4.33 -12.07
CA VAL A 114 -2.65 3.33 -11.06
C VAL A 114 -1.57 3.32 -10.00
N LEU A 115 -1.98 3.42 -8.75
CA LEU A 115 -1.13 3.27 -7.57
C LEU A 115 -1.51 1.99 -6.83
N SER A 116 -0.51 1.20 -6.42
CA SER A 116 -0.67 0.15 -5.43
C SER A 116 0.52 0.18 -4.47
N TRP A 117 0.32 0.76 -3.31
CA TRP A 117 1.39 1.07 -2.37
C TRP A 117 1.30 0.22 -1.11
N GLY A 118 2.25 -0.72 -0.94
CA GLY A 118 2.29 -1.54 0.27
C GLY A 118 1.21 -2.62 0.32
N VAL A 119 0.82 -3.19 -0.81
CA VAL A 119 -0.36 -4.06 -0.93
C VAL A 119 -0.05 -5.39 -1.58
N LEU A 120 0.55 -5.39 -2.76
CA LEU A 120 0.65 -6.59 -3.62
C LEU A 120 1.38 -7.75 -2.93
N HIS A 121 2.39 -7.44 -2.14
CA HIS A 121 3.16 -8.42 -1.39
C HIS A 121 2.42 -9.03 -0.18
N HIS A 122 1.23 -8.52 0.12
CA HIS A 122 0.32 -9.11 1.11
C HIS A 122 -0.78 -9.97 0.47
N THR A 123 -0.72 -10.22 -0.82
CA THR A 123 -1.65 -11.12 -1.51
C THR A 123 -1.11 -12.54 -1.55
N LYS A 124 -1.99 -13.51 -1.80
CA LYS A 124 -1.61 -14.91 -1.97
C LYS A 124 -0.57 -15.13 -3.09
N ASN A 125 -0.64 -14.29 -4.12
CA ASN A 125 0.25 -14.36 -5.28
C ASN A 125 0.55 -12.94 -5.77
N THR A 126 1.73 -12.42 -5.41
CA THR A 126 2.15 -11.04 -5.75
C THR A 126 2.21 -10.83 -7.26
N ARG A 127 2.73 -11.80 -8.03
CA ARG A 127 2.85 -11.68 -9.49
C ARG A 127 1.48 -11.62 -10.17
N GLU A 128 0.53 -12.42 -9.72
CA GLU A 128 -0.84 -12.38 -10.21
C GLU A 128 -1.52 -11.04 -9.86
N ALA A 129 -1.40 -10.61 -8.62
CA ALA A 129 -1.93 -9.31 -8.17
C ALA A 129 -1.31 -8.16 -8.99
N PHE A 130 -0.01 -8.23 -9.28
CA PHE A 130 0.65 -7.27 -10.16
C PHE A 130 0.03 -7.24 -11.56
N SER A 131 -0.19 -8.40 -12.20
CA SER A 131 -0.84 -8.49 -13.50
C SER A 131 -2.27 -7.91 -13.50
N LYS A 132 -3.00 -8.13 -12.39
CA LYS A 132 -4.35 -7.57 -12.20
C LYS A 132 -4.34 -6.03 -12.16
N VAL A 133 -3.40 -5.42 -11.46
CA VAL A 133 -3.30 -3.94 -11.44
C VAL A 133 -2.74 -3.39 -12.76
N CYS A 134 -1.86 -4.11 -13.45
CA CYS A 134 -1.43 -3.76 -14.81
C CYS A 134 -2.60 -3.66 -15.77
N SER A 135 -3.54 -4.60 -15.69
CA SER A 135 -4.73 -4.62 -16.56
C SER A 135 -5.71 -3.47 -16.33
N GLN A 136 -5.51 -2.66 -15.29
CA GLN A 136 -6.29 -1.45 -15.05
C GLN A 136 -5.73 -0.23 -15.78
N VAL A 137 -4.45 -0.28 -16.14
CA VAL A 137 -3.75 0.86 -16.76
C VAL A 137 -4.13 0.97 -18.25
N LYS A 138 -4.56 2.13 -18.70
CA LYS A 138 -4.82 2.37 -20.11
C LYS A 138 -3.53 2.44 -20.92
N LYS A 139 -3.61 2.25 -22.21
CA LYS A 139 -2.47 2.43 -23.13
C LYS A 139 -1.84 3.82 -22.95
N GLY A 140 -0.54 3.87 -22.68
CA GLY A 140 0.20 5.11 -22.40
C GLY A 140 -0.04 5.68 -20.98
N GLY A 141 -0.76 4.96 -20.13
CA GLY A 141 -0.90 5.26 -18.71
C GLY A 141 0.33 4.84 -17.91
N MET A 142 0.28 5.03 -16.61
CA MET A 142 1.38 4.74 -15.70
C MET A 142 0.93 3.90 -14.53
N LEU A 143 1.77 2.96 -14.14
CA LEU A 143 1.65 2.18 -12.92
C LEU A 143 2.77 2.54 -11.94
N HIS A 144 2.42 2.76 -10.69
CA HIS A 144 3.35 2.86 -9.58
C HIS A 144 3.00 1.85 -8.51
N ILE A 145 3.95 1.00 -8.14
CA ILE A 145 3.80 0.05 -7.04
C ILE A 145 4.88 0.25 -5.99
N MET A 146 4.60 -0.15 -4.76
CA MET A 146 5.59 -0.38 -3.73
C MET A 146 5.41 -1.79 -3.19
N VAL A 147 6.45 -2.57 -3.21
CA VAL A 147 6.53 -3.90 -2.59
C VAL A 147 7.78 -3.99 -1.72
N TYR A 148 7.79 -4.93 -0.79
CA TYR A 148 8.95 -5.15 0.05
C TYR A 148 10.12 -5.70 -0.76
N ASN A 149 11.33 -5.17 -0.45
CA ASN A 149 12.54 -5.53 -1.15
C ASN A 149 13.32 -6.61 -0.40
N LYS A 150 13.63 -7.70 -1.09
CA LYS A 150 14.38 -8.83 -0.57
C LYS A 150 15.80 -8.46 -0.09
N GLU A 151 16.43 -7.49 -0.74
CA GLU A 151 17.80 -7.07 -0.42
C GLU A 151 17.89 -6.22 0.86
N ASN A 152 16.77 -5.58 1.26
CA ASN A 152 16.67 -4.75 2.45
C ASN A 152 15.84 -5.40 3.57
N ASP A 153 15.55 -6.68 3.44
CA ASP A 153 14.68 -7.40 4.36
C ASP A 153 15.46 -7.87 5.60
N TRP A 154 15.95 -6.89 6.33
CA TRP A 154 16.86 -7.09 7.46
C TRP A 154 16.18 -7.36 8.79
N ALA A 155 14.88 -7.30 8.88
CA ALA A 155 14.40 -7.01 10.22
C ALA A 155 13.14 -7.73 10.67
N TYR A 156 12.56 -8.60 9.90
CA TYR A 156 11.25 -9.10 10.32
C TYR A 156 11.29 -10.53 10.87
N ASP A 157 12.46 -10.96 11.38
CA ASP A 157 12.63 -12.20 12.15
C ASP A 157 11.94 -13.44 11.52
N GLY A 158 11.94 -13.53 10.19
CA GLY A 158 11.30 -14.60 9.43
C GLY A 158 9.80 -14.40 9.12
N TYR A 159 9.22 -13.25 9.41
CA TYR A 159 7.82 -12.93 9.05
C TYR A 159 7.63 -12.57 7.57
N ARG A 160 8.70 -12.59 6.77
CA ARG A 160 8.67 -12.32 5.33
C ARG A 160 9.26 -13.47 4.51
N GLY A 161 8.87 -13.51 3.24
CA GLY A 161 9.34 -14.52 2.31
C GLY A 161 8.78 -15.92 2.61
N ASP A 162 9.55 -16.94 2.27
CA ASP A 162 9.13 -18.35 2.37
C ASP A 162 8.89 -18.85 3.80
N THR A 163 9.41 -18.15 4.80
CA THR A 163 9.27 -18.51 6.21
C THR A 163 8.06 -17.87 6.89
N CYS A 164 7.35 -17.01 6.20
CA CYS A 164 6.26 -16.21 6.78
C CYS A 164 5.12 -17.10 7.31
N VAL A 165 4.82 -18.22 6.68
CA VAL A 165 3.73 -19.12 7.10
C VAL A 165 3.97 -19.67 8.51
N ALA A 166 5.18 -20.17 8.78
CA ALA A 166 5.51 -20.74 10.10
C ALA A 166 5.45 -19.67 11.21
N LYS A 167 5.92 -18.47 10.93
CA LYS A 167 5.87 -17.36 11.88
C LYS A 167 4.46 -16.86 12.14
N HIS A 168 3.58 -16.94 11.14
CA HIS A 168 2.16 -16.65 11.32
C HIS A 168 1.49 -17.60 12.31
N GLU A 169 1.83 -18.89 12.29
CA GLU A 169 1.31 -19.83 13.27
C GLU A 169 1.72 -19.49 14.70
N GLU A 170 2.90 -18.90 14.91
CA GLU A 170 3.33 -18.39 16.22
C GLU A 170 2.55 -17.11 16.60
N TRP A 171 2.43 -16.18 15.67
CA TRP A 171 1.68 -14.93 15.85
C TRP A 171 0.20 -15.16 16.16
N ASP A 172 -0.44 -16.10 15.48
CA ASP A 172 -1.86 -16.41 15.65
C ASP A 172 -2.16 -17.06 17.02
N LYS A 173 -1.16 -17.63 17.70
CA LYS A 173 -1.31 -18.14 19.08
C LYS A 173 -1.32 -17.03 20.12
N LEU A 174 -0.81 -15.85 19.78
CA LEU A 174 -0.78 -14.71 20.68
C LEU A 174 -2.16 -14.08 20.84
N THR A 175 -2.48 -13.66 22.04
CA THR A 175 -3.62 -12.77 22.25
C THR A 175 -3.37 -11.41 21.60
N PHE A 176 -4.41 -10.66 21.30
CA PHE A 176 -4.26 -9.32 20.72
C PHE A 176 -3.39 -8.40 21.60
N LYS A 177 -3.50 -8.52 22.95
CA LYS A 177 -2.67 -7.77 23.87
C LYS A 177 -1.18 -8.11 23.73
N GLU A 178 -0.85 -9.39 23.59
CA GLU A 178 0.53 -9.85 23.39
C GLU A 178 1.07 -9.40 22.02
N GLN A 179 0.24 -9.44 20.98
CA GLN A 179 0.60 -8.92 19.64
C GLN A 179 0.95 -7.43 19.71
N ILE A 180 0.14 -6.62 20.37
CA ILE A 180 0.41 -5.19 20.56
C ILE A 180 1.66 -4.95 21.41
N GLU A 181 1.87 -5.74 22.46
CA GLU A 181 3.07 -5.61 23.29
C GLU A 181 4.35 -5.96 22.52
N MET A 182 4.30 -7.00 21.68
CA MET A 182 5.40 -7.33 20.77
C MET A 182 5.71 -6.17 19.81
N CYS A 183 4.68 -5.55 19.22
CA CYS A 183 4.87 -4.38 18.35
C CYS A 183 5.48 -3.19 19.12
N LYS A 184 5.04 -2.93 20.35
CA LYS A 184 5.62 -1.87 21.20
C LYS A 184 7.09 -2.12 21.53
N ASN A 185 7.45 -3.37 21.83
CA ASN A 185 8.83 -3.75 22.06
C ASN A 185 9.69 -3.49 20.83
N LYS A 186 9.19 -3.82 19.63
CA LYS A 186 9.88 -3.50 18.37
C LYS A 186 10.00 -1.99 18.14
N VAL A 187 8.99 -1.20 18.44
CA VAL A 187 9.11 0.27 18.40
C VAL A 187 10.22 0.77 19.32
N ALA A 188 10.34 0.20 20.53
CA ALA A 188 11.36 0.61 21.49
C ALA A 188 12.79 0.24 21.05
N THR A 189 12.98 -0.89 20.34
CA THR A 189 14.30 -1.36 19.89
C THR A 189 14.70 -0.82 18.53
N ASP A 190 13.77 -0.81 17.58
CA ASP A 190 14.06 -0.60 16.16
C ASP A 190 13.41 0.68 15.61
N GLY A 191 12.62 1.38 16.42
CA GLY A 191 11.90 2.59 16.02
C GLY A 191 10.62 2.29 15.22
N GLY A 192 10.10 3.28 14.50
CA GLY A 192 8.85 3.17 13.77
C GLY A 192 7.63 3.41 14.65
N ASP A 193 6.51 2.79 14.32
CA ASP A 193 5.26 2.86 15.08
C ASP A 193 4.58 1.49 15.19
N VAL A 194 3.65 1.37 16.14
CA VAL A 194 2.94 0.10 16.42
C VAL A 194 2.18 -0.41 15.21
N HIS A 195 1.58 0.50 14.42
CA HIS A 195 0.85 0.12 13.22
C HIS A 195 1.77 -0.49 12.16
N GLY A 196 2.92 0.14 11.92
CA GLY A 196 3.89 -0.36 10.94
C GLY A 196 4.43 -1.74 11.32
N TRP A 197 4.70 -2.00 12.61
CA TRP A 197 5.12 -3.31 13.07
C TRP A 197 3.99 -4.33 13.03
N PHE A 198 2.75 -3.93 13.34
CA PHE A 198 1.60 -4.81 13.20
C PHE A 198 1.36 -5.20 11.73
N ASP A 199 1.50 -4.25 10.80
CA ASP A 199 1.45 -4.48 9.35
C ASP A 199 2.56 -5.44 8.87
N ALA A 200 3.72 -5.40 9.52
CA ALA A 200 4.82 -6.31 9.22
C ALA A 200 4.57 -7.76 9.69
N PHE A 201 3.82 -7.97 10.77
CA PHE A 201 3.64 -9.28 11.38
C PHE A 201 2.28 -9.92 11.10
N ASN A 202 1.21 -9.13 11.02
CA ASN A 202 -0.15 -9.64 10.96
C ASN A 202 -0.59 -10.22 9.60
N PRO A 203 -0.19 -9.68 8.43
CA PRO A 203 -0.66 -10.22 7.16
C PRO A 203 -0.16 -11.65 6.92
N LYS A 204 -1.08 -12.57 6.60
CA LYS A 204 -0.78 -13.97 6.33
C LYS A 204 0.26 -14.17 5.21
N PHE A 205 0.23 -13.29 4.23
CA PHE A 205 1.19 -13.27 3.14
C PHE A 205 2.04 -12.00 3.26
N ASN A 206 3.35 -12.17 3.23
CA ASN A 206 4.29 -11.09 3.44
C ASN A 206 5.56 -11.34 2.61
N TRP A 207 5.40 -11.25 1.27
CA TRP A 207 6.45 -11.56 0.31
C TRP A 207 7.43 -10.41 0.14
N SER A 208 8.67 -10.77 -0.13
CA SER A 208 9.69 -9.80 -0.57
C SER A 208 10.24 -10.19 -1.93
N HIS A 209 10.58 -9.19 -2.74
CA HIS A 209 10.96 -9.35 -4.13
C HIS A 209 12.23 -8.59 -4.45
N SER A 210 13.07 -9.14 -5.32
CA SER A 210 14.24 -8.41 -5.81
C SER A 210 13.84 -7.32 -6.80
N ALA A 211 14.69 -6.30 -6.93
CA ALA A 211 14.47 -5.22 -7.88
C ALA A 211 14.41 -5.73 -9.33
N ASP A 212 15.27 -6.71 -9.67
CA ASP A 212 15.33 -7.30 -11.01
C ASP A 212 14.08 -8.13 -11.32
N GLU A 213 13.58 -8.90 -10.35
CA GLU A 213 12.33 -9.65 -10.48
C GLU A 213 11.15 -8.71 -10.77
N VAL A 214 11.00 -7.65 -10.00
CA VAL A 214 9.91 -6.67 -10.21
C VAL A 214 10.06 -5.94 -11.54
N LYS A 215 11.28 -5.60 -11.94
CA LYS A 215 11.55 -4.98 -13.23
C LYS A 215 11.13 -5.91 -14.38
N GLN A 216 11.47 -7.20 -14.30
CA GLN A 216 11.06 -8.20 -15.27
C GLN A 216 9.53 -8.26 -15.40
N TRP A 217 8.80 -8.23 -14.30
CA TRP A 217 7.32 -8.21 -14.34
C TRP A 217 6.76 -7.04 -15.15
N PHE A 218 7.33 -5.85 -14.98
CA PHE A 218 6.92 -4.68 -15.77
C PHE A 218 7.22 -4.86 -17.27
N GLU A 219 8.37 -5.45 -17.61
CA GLU A 219 8.77 -5.72 -19.00
C GLU A 219 7.85 -6.76 -19.65
N GLU A 220 7.50 -7.83 -18.94
CA GLU A 220 6.56 -8.87 -19.37
C GLU A 220 5.14 -8.32 -19.63
N GLU A 221 4.67 -7.35 -18.83
CA GLU A 221 3.39 -6.68 -19.03
C GLU A 221 3.46 -5.53 -20.08
N GLY A 222 4.60 -5.37 -20.75
CA GLY A 222 4.78 -4.41 -21.84
C GLY A 222 5.01 -2.96 -21.41
N PHE A 223 5.36 -2.72 -20.15
CA PHE A 223 5.73 -1.38 -19.69
C PHE A 223 7.11 -0.99 -20.19
N THR A 224 7.26 0.30 -20.50
CA THR A 224 8.52 0.92 -20.90
C THR A 224 8.88 2.04 -19.92
N ASN A 225 10.12 2.54 -19.99
CA ASN A 225 10.60 3.62 -19.11
C ASN A 225 10.51 3.28 -17.61
N ILE A 226 10.80 2.02 -17.27
CA ILE A 226 10.74 1.50 -15.91
C ILE A 226 11.79 2.20 -15.06
N LYS A 227 11.36 2.69 -13.89
CA LYS A 227 12.24 3.34 -12.92
C LYS A 227 12.10 2.67 -11.56
N LEU A 228 13.21 2.21 -11.03
CA LEU A 228 13.30 1.63 -9.70
C LEU A 228 13.74 2.69 -8.69
N ARG A 229 13.16 2.65 -7.53
CA ARG A 229 13.56 3.46 -6.39
C ARG A 229 13.63 2.61 -5.14
N MET A 230 14.81 2.55 -4.56
CA MET A 230 15.00 1.95 -3.26
C MET A 230 14.66 3.00 -2.20
N ILE A 231 13.67 2.73 -1.37
CA ILE A 231 13.37 3.57 -0.21
C ILE A 231 14.24 3.04 0.93
N LYS A 232 15.26 3.81 1.30
CA LYS A 232 15.99 3.54 2.54
C LYS A 232 15.04 3.90 3.68
N GLN A 233 14.68 2.93 4.48
CA GLN A 233 14.06 3.21 5.78
C GLN A 233 15.17 3.78 6.67
N ASN A 234 14.99 5.03 7.09
CA ASN A 234 15.85 5.68 8.08
C ASN A 234 15.35 5.30 9.47
#